data_75e00234ec81830e71489ed9a01f0a76
#
_entry.id   75e00234ec81830e71489ed9a01f0a76
#
_cell.length_a   1.000
_cell.length_b   1.000
_cell.length_c   1.000
_cell.angle_alpha   90.00
_cell.angle_beta   90.00
_cell.angle_gamma   90.00
#
_symmetry.space_group_name_H-M   'P 1'
#
loop_
_entity.id
_entity.type
_entity.pdbx_description
1 polymer ?
#
loop_
_entity_poly.entity_id
_entity_poly.type
_entity_poly.pdbx_seq_one_letter_code
_entity_poly.pdbx_strand_id
1 'polypeptide(L)'
;MEMVNIKINNMPLSVPKGISILEAARMAGIEIPTLCYLKKINEIGACRICMVEVKGARSLVTACVYPVNEGMEIFTNTERVRKSRKTTLELILSTHDRKCLSCIRSGTCELQQLCKEFSVDDEGRFDGANPVHEYDDSAIHMIRDNGKCILCRRCVAACQAQHISVIGANARGFDTHIGSAFEKPLDSVACVSCGQCIVNCPTGAIYEKDDTAKVLEAINDPEKFVVVHTAPSIRVTLGECFGMHIGTNVQGKMVAALRRLGFDKVFDTDFGADLTIVEEANEFLGRVQNGGVLPMITSCSPGWIKYCEHYYPDMLDHLSSCKSPQQMSGAVIKTWYAEKMGIDPKDIVVVGIMPCTAKKFETKRENQSASGYPDVDYSLTTRELGRMIESAGIFFKHLPDEEFDNPLGDSTGAAVIFGATGGVMEAALRTAVEKLSGEELKSLDFTEVRGTEGIKEASYTVNGMEIKVCVVSGLANANTIMEKVKNGTADYHFIEIMGCPGGCVNGGGQPIQHAVVRNFVDLRARRAAALYEADKDMPLRKSHESEAVKRLYAEFLGEPGSHKAHEVLHTSYVARPKYK
;
A
#
# COMPACT_ATOMS: atom_id res chain seq x y z
N MET A 1 -28.50 5.25 -20.46
CA MET A 1 -27.36 5.87 -21.18
C MET A 1 -27.65 5.81 -22.67
N GLU A 2 -27.36 6.87 -23.41
CA GLU A 2 -27.46 6.87 -24.87
C GLU A 2 -26.42 5.92 -25.45
N MET A 3 -26.84 5.06 -26.39
CA MET A 3 -25.96 4.09 -27.06
C MET A 3 -25.62 4.58 -28.46
N VAL A 4 -24.42 4.26 -28.91
CA VAL A 4 -23.94 4.54 -30.28
C VAL A 4 -23.47 3.24 -30.93
N ASN A 5 -23.69 3.14 -32.26
CA ASN A 5 -23.28 2.00 -33.05
C ASN A 5 -21.96 2.32 -33.76
N ILE A 6 -20.97 1.49 -33.56
CA ILE A 6 -19.63 1.62 -34.14
C ILE A 6 -19.19 0.29 -34.74
N LYS A 7 -18.08 0.31 -35.48
CA LYS A 7 -17.39 -0.92 -35.91
C LYS A 7 -15.95 -0.90 -35.45
N ILE A 8 -15.49 -1.99 -34.85
CA ILE A 8 -14.07 -2.19 -34.53
C ILE A 8 -13.58 -3.43 -35.29
N ASN A 9 -12.56 -3.26 -36.14
CA ASN A 9 -12.04 -4.31 -37.02
C ASN A 9 -13.16 -5.02 -37.82
N ASN A 10 -14.10 -4.25 -38.38
CA ASN A 10 -15.29 -4.70 -39.09
C ASN A 10 -16.38 -5.38 -38.21
N MET A 11 -16.18 -5.54 -36.92
CA MET A 11 -17.17 -6.09 -36.00
C MET A 11 -18.11 -4.98 -35.52
N PRO A 12 -19.44 -5.09 -35.73
CA PRO A 12 -20.41 -4.12 -35.24
C PRO A 12 -20.56 -4.22 -33.71
N LEU A 13 -20.66 -3.08 -33.05
CA LEU A 13 -20.80 -2.95 -31.60
C LEU A 13 -21.77 -1.83 -31.27
N SER A 14 -22.62 -2.04 -30.27
CA SER A 14 -23.39 -0.97 -29.62
C SER A 14 -22.80 -0.70 -28.24
N VAL A 15 -22.35 0.53 -28.01
CA VAL A 15 -21.62 0.93 -26.81
C VAL A 15 -22.17 2.25 -26.25
N PRO A 16 -21.97 2.53 -24.95
CA PRO A 16 -22.34 3.83 -24.37
C PRO A 16 -21.64 4.99 -25.09
N LYS A 17 -22.40 6.04 -25.40
CA LYS A 17 -21.87 7.27 -25.99
C LYS A 17 -20.83 7.92 -25.08
N GLY A 18 -19.73 8.38 -25.64
CA GLY A 18 -18.71 9.15 -24.95
C GLY A 18 -17.65 8.34 -24.19
N ILE A 19 -17.76 7.00 -24.15
CA ILE A 19 -16.65 6.18 -23.68
C ILE A 19 -15.46 6.29 -24.64
N SER A 20 -14.26 5.98 -24.16
CA SER A 20 -13.07 5.98 -25.03
C SER A 20 -13.07 4.80 -26.00
N ILE A 21 -12.38 4.94 -27.14
CA ILE A 21 -12.16 3.83 -28.09
C ILE A 21 -11.50 2.65 -27.36
N LEU A 22 -10.60 2.91 -26.42
CA LEU A 22 -9.94 1.88 -25.63
C LEU A 22 -10.96 1.05 -24.81
N GLU A 23 -11.92 1.71 -24.17
CA GLU A 23 -12.97 1.03 -23.42
C GLU A 23 -13.90 0.24 -24.33
N ALA A 24 -14.32 0.83 -25.46
CA ALA A 24 -15.14 0.15 -26.45
C ALA A 24 -14.46 -1.10 -27.04
N ALA A 25 -13.15 -1.01 -27.36
CA ALA A 25 -12.38 -2.15 -27.84
C ALA A 25 -12.33 -3.29 -26.81
N ARG A 26 -12.16 -2.95 -25.55
CA ARG A 26 -12.16 -3.92 -24.45
C ARG A 26 -13.50 -4.63 -24.26
N MET A 27 -14.61 -3.91 -24.40
CA MET A 27 -15.96 -4.52 -24.40
C MET A 27 -16.11 -5.56 -25.52
N ALA A 28 -15.38 -5.39 -26.62
CA ALA A 28 -15.32 -6.32 -27.75
C ALA A 28 -14.28 -7.45 -27.61
N GLY A 29 -13.59 -7.54 -26.47
CA GLY A 29 -12.50 -8.50 -26.26
C GLY A 29 -11.22 -8.16 -27.05
N ILE A 30 -11.07 -6.92 -27.52
CA ILE A 30 -9.90 -6.45 -28.26
C ILE A 30 -8.99 -5.67 -27.31
N GLU A 31 -7.75 -6.13 -27.15
CA GLU A 31 -6.74 -5.45 -26.38
C GLU A 31 -5.98 -4.42 -27.24
N ILE A 32 -5.97 -3.17 -26.80
CA ILE A 32 -5.13 -2.11 -27.35
C ILE A 32 -4.04 -1.81 -26.34
N PRO A 33 -2.75 -1.93 -26.71
CA PRO A 33 -1.64 -1.74 -25.76
C PRO A 33 -1.58 -0.30 -25.25
N THR A 34 -1.17 -0.14 -23.98
CA THR A 34 -1.02 1.16 -23.32
C THR A 34 0.21 1.16 -22.43
N LEU A 35 0.84 2.33 -22.19
CA LEU A 35 1.90 2.52 -21.22
C LEU A 35 1.60 3.63 -20.20
N CYS A 36 0.98 4.74 -20.63
CA CYS A 36 0.66 5.82 -19.70
C CYS A 36 -0.73 5.68 -19.06
N TYR A 37 -1.66 4.98 -19.70
CA TYR A 37 -3.05 4.89 -19.25
C TYR A 37 -3.20 4.03 -17.98
N LEU A 38 -3.86 4.60 -17.01
CA LEU A 38 -4.43 3.89 -15.85
C LEU A 38 -5.81 4.48 -15.57
N LYS A 39 -6.84 3.67 -15.62
CA LYS A 39 -8.24 4.07 -15.45
C LYS A 39 -8.42 4.82 -14.12
N LYS A 40 -9.07 5.98 -14.16
CA LYS A 40 -9.32 6.88 -13.01
C LYS A 40 -8.08 7.49 -12.35
N ILE A 41 -6.88 7.17 -12.80
CA ILE A 41 -5.63 7.70 -12.23
C ILE A 41 -4.92 8.59 -13.25
N ASN A 42 -4.65 8.08 -14.46
CA ASN A 42 -3.86 8.78 -15.46
C ASN A 42 -4.37 8.53 -16.89
N GLU A 43 -5.18 9.43 -17.41
CA GLU A 43 -5.86 9.33 -18.72
C GLU A 43 -5.44 10.51 -19.63
N ILE A 44 -4.13 10.64 -19.91
CA ILE A 44 -3.55 11.82 -20.56
C ILE A 44 -3.08 11.61 -22.02
N GLY A 45 -3.09 10.38 -22.52
CA GLY A 45 -2.68 10.06 -23.89
C GLY A 45 -1.22 10.38 -24.24
N ALA A 46 -0.29 10.42 -23.25
CA ALA A 46 1.09 10.90 -23.44
C ALA A 46 1.97 9.94 -24.26
N CYS A 47 1.92 8.63 -24.02
CA CYS A 47 2.88 7.68 -24.58
C CYS A 47 2.67 7.32 -26.07
N ARG A 48 1.49 7.58 -26.64
CA ARG A 48 1.13 7.27 -28.04
C ARG A 48 1.18 5.79 -28.44
N ILE A 49 1.25 4.87 -27.49
CA ILE A 49 1.24 3.43 -27.79
C ILE A 49 -0.15 2.94 -28.20
N CYS A 50 -1.21 3.54 -27.68
CA CYS A 50 -2.60 3.15 -27.96
C CYS A 50 -3.15 3.71 -29.30
N MET A 51 -2.29 4.06 -30.26
CA MET A 51 -2.73 4.60 -31.55
C MET A 51 -3.59 3.60 -32.31
N VAL A 52 -4.68 4.10 -32.92
CA VAL A 52 -5.59 3.36 -33.80
C VAL A 52 -5.93 4.19 -35.02
N GLU A 53 -6.42 3.53 -36.07
CA GLU A 53 -6.89 4.17 -37.27
C GLU A 53 -8.41 4.30 -37.22
N VAL A 54 -8.90 5.50 -37.53
CA VAL A 54 -10.34 5.77 -37.67
C VAL A 54 -10.61 6.18 -39.11
N LYS A 55 -11.56 5.52 -39.76
CA LYS A 55 -11.93 5.79 -41.14
C LYS A 55 -12.34 7.27 -41.33
N GLY A 56 -11.73 7.95 -42.28
CA GLY A 56 -11.97 9.36 -42.51
C GLY A 56 -11.13 10.34 -41.68
N ALA A 57 -10.41 9.85 -40.67
CA ALA A 57 -9.48 10.68 -39.90
C ALA A 57 -8.17 10.96 -40.68
N ARG A 58 -7.65 12.16 -40.57
CA ARG A 58 -6.38 12.55 -41.23
C ARG A 58 -5.15 11.84 -40.66
N SER A 59 -5.20 11.52 -39.39
CA SER A 59 -4.09 10.88 -38.63
C SER A 59 -4.59 9.78 -37.74
N LEU A 60 -3.67 8.94 -37.24
CA LEU A 60 -3.98 8.00 -36.17
C LEU A 60 -4.41 8.78 -34.91
N VAL A 61 -5.33 8.20 -34.13
CA VAL A 61 -5.84 8.78 -32.88
C VAL A 61 -5.46 7.93 -31.67
N THR A 62 -5.41 8.56 -30.49
CA THR A 62 -5.09 7.87 -29.22
C THR A 62 -6.35 7.23 -28.64
N ALA A 63 -6.47 5.92 -28.69
CA ALA A 63 -7.66 5.18 -28.24
C ALA A 63 -8.02 5.45 -26.77
N CYS A 64 -7.05 5.69 -25.90
CA CYS A 64 -7.29 5.85 -24.45
C CYS A 64 -8.01 7.15 -24.05
N VAL A 65 -8.03 8.17 -24.93
CA VAL A 65 -8.65 9.47 -24.65
C VAL A 65 -9.61 9.94 -25.75
N TYR A 66 -9.72 9.20 -26.85
CA TYR A 66 -10.59 9.59 -27.94
C TYR A 66 -11.98 8.97 -27.76
N PRO A 67 -13.06 9.79 -27.64
CA PRO A 67 -14.40 9.30 -27.42
C PRO A 67 -15.01 8.65 -28.67
N VAL A 68 -15.85 7.66 -28.51
CA VAL A 68 -16.62 7.05 -29.59
C VAL A 68 -17.84 7.89 -29.96
N ASN A 69 -18.17 7.91 -31.25
CA ASN A 69 -19.35 8.55 -31.80
C ASN A 69 -20.08 7.62 -32.78
N GLU A 70 -21.35 7.90 -33.04
CA GLU A 70 -22.19 7.12 -33.98
C GLU A 70 -21.53 6.96 -35.36
N GLY A 71 -21.57 5.74 -35.87
CA GLY A 71 -21.07 5.39 -37.20
C GLY A 71 -19.55 5.28 -37.33
N MET A 72 -18.78 5.38 -36.23
CA MET A 72 -17.31 5.24 -36.28
C MET A 72 -16.89 3.87 -36.79
N GLU A 73 -15.93 3.83 -37.72
CA GLU A 73 -15.21 2.61 -38.14
C GLU A 73 -13.75 2.71 -37.69
N ILE A 74 -13.34 1.78 -36.80
CA ILE A 74 -12.06 1.82 -36.09
C ILE A 74 -11.26 0.57 -36.42
N PHE A 75 -9.96 0.73 -36.70
CA PHE A 75 -9.04 -0.35 -37.01
C PHE A 75 -7.88 -0.33 -36.01
N THR A 76 -7.71 -1.41 -35.27
CA THR A 76 -6.77 -1.48 -34.15
C THR A 76 -5.43 -2.11 -34.53
N ASN A 77 -5.31 -2.75 -35.69
CA ASN A 77 -4.16 -3.55 -36.09
C ASN A 77 -3.82 -3.45 -37.59
N THR A 78 -3.91 -2.27 -38.21
CA THR A 78 -3.42 -2.07 -39.58
C THR A 78 -1.88 -2.00 -39.59
N GLU A 79 -1.28 -2.16 -40.79
CA GLU A 79 0.17 -2.00 -40.96
C GLU A 79 0.65 -0.63 -40.45
N ARG A 80 -0.12 0.43 -40.76
CA ARG A 80 0.16 1.79 -40.30
C ARG A 80 0.16 1.90 -38.77
N VAL A 81 -0.81 1.25 -38.10
CA VAL A 81 -0.89 1.21 -36.64
C VAL A 81 0.30 0.46 -36.05
N ARG A 82 0.63 -0.75 -36.55
CA ARG A 82 1.78 -1.54 -36.08
C ARG A 82 3.10 -0.79 -36.24
N LYS A 83 3.33 -0.19 -37.41
CA LYS A 83 4.52 0.63 -37.66
C LYS A 83 4.62 1.82 -36.71
N SER A 84 3.52 2.52 -36.47
CA SER A 84 3.48 3.65 -35.51
C SER A 84 3.85 3.21 -34.09
N ARG A 85 3.30 2.08 -33.60
CA ARG A 85 3.60 1.55 -32.28
C ARG A 85 5.06 1.13 -32.13
N LYS A 86 5.60 0.40 -33.14
CA LYS A 86 7.01 -0.01 -33.15
C LYS A 86 7.92 1.22 -33.10
N THR A 87 7.71 2.20 -33.98
CA THR A 87 8.50 3.44 -33.99
C THR A 87 8.41 4.21 -32.66
N THR A 88 7.24 4.25 -32.04
CA THR A 88 7.07 4.89 -30.72
C THR A 88 7.86 4.18 -29.63
N LEU A 89 7.88 2.83 -29.63
CA LEU A 89 8.70 2.05 -28.68
C LEU A 89 10.20 2.27 -28.92
N GLU A 90 10.65 2.28 -30.17
CA GLU A 90 12.04 2.59 -30.54
C GLU A 90 12.45 3.99 -30.03
N LEU A 91 11.58 5.00 -30.18
CA LEU A 91 11.82 6.35 -29.65
C LEU A 91 11.87 6.39 -28.11
N ILE A 92 11.01 5.65 -27.42
CA ILE A 92 11.06 5.54 -25.96
C ILE A 92 12.37 4.88 -25.52
N LEU A 93 12.82 3.82 -26.21
CA LEU A 93 14.06 3.13 -25.89
C LEU A 93 15.32 3.97 -26.15
N SER A 94 15.26 4.93 -27.09
CA SER A 94 16.43 5.77 -27.44
C SER A 94 16.93 6.63 -26.26
N THR A 95 16.06 6.93 -25.30
CA THR A 95 16.39 7.70 -24.08
C THR A 95 16.31 6.89 -22.78
N HIS A 96 16.04 5.57 -22.88
CA HIS A 96 15.86 4.70 -21.73
C HIS A 96 17.15 3.91 -21.40
N ASP A 97 17.56 3.87 -20.12
CA ASP A 97 18.64 2.99 -19.66
C ASP A 97 18.23 1.52 -19.80
N ARG A 98 18.81 0.84 -20.79
CA ARG A 98 18.48 -0.52 -21.22
C ARG A 98 19.16 -1.64 -20.43
N LYS A 99 19.70 -1.35 -19.26
CA LYS A 99 20.30 -2.37 -18.37
C LYS A 99 19.24 -3.28 -17.73
N CYS A 100 18.45 -3.95 -18.58
CA CYS A 100 17.31 -4.76 -18.15
C CYS A 100 17.69 -5.91 -17.23
N LEU A 101 18.87 -6.54 -17.42
CA LEU A 101 19.30 -7.70 -16.63
C LEU A 101 19.55 -7.35 -15.15
N SER A 102 19.94 -6.11 -14.85
CA SER A 102 20.13 -5.62 -13.47
C SER A 102 18.97 -4.75 -12.99
N CYS A 103 17.92 -4.60 -13.77
CA CYS A 103 16.76 -3.79 -13.41
C CYS A 103 15.84 -4.54 -12.44
N ILE A 104 15.42 -3.88 -11.37
CA ILE A 104 14.48 -4.43 -10.38
C ILE A 104 13.13 -4.87 -10.99
N ARG A 105 12.78 -4.35 -12.17
CA ARG A 105 11.55 -4.70 -12.91
C ARG A 105 11.78 -5.67 -14.04
N SER A 106 12.98 -6.31 -14.13
CA SER A 106 13.24 -7.34 -15.15
C SER A 106 12.17 -8.44 -15.10
N GLY A 107 11.64 -8.83 -16.25
CA GLY A 107 10.56 -9.83 -16.37
C GLY A 107 9.15 -9.32 -16.02
N THR A 108 9.00 -8.18 -15.30
CA THR A 108 7.70 -7.61 -14.90
C THR A 108 7.48 -6.18 -15.42
N CYS A 109 8.37 -5.67 -16.28
CA CYS A 109 8.31 -4.33 -16.84
C CYS A 109 7.33 -4.26 -18.01
N GLU A 110 6.35 -3.33 -17.97
CA GLU A 110 5.37 -3.14 -19.05
C GLU A 110 6.05 -2.70 -20.37
N LEU A 111 7.12 -1.91 -20.31
CA LEU A 111 7.88 -1.52 -21.50
C LEU A 111 8.61 -2.73 -22.13
N GLN A 112 9.29 -3.54 -21.30
CA GLN A 112 10.00 -4.73 -21.76
C GLN A 112 9.04 -5.73 -22.45
N GLN A 113 7.86 -5.93 -21.89
CA GLN A 113 6.83 -6.79 -22.47
C GLN A 113 6.39 -6.27 -23.85
N LEU A 114 6.08 -4.98 -23.98
CA LEU A 114 5.68 -4.40 -25.26
C LEU A 114 6.80 -4.45 -26.31
N CYS A 115 8.04 -4.22 -25.93
CA CYS A 115 9.17 -4.37 -26.86
C CYS A 115 9.26 -5.81 -27.40
N LYS A 116 9.06 -6.81 -26.56
CA LYS A 116 8.98 -8.21 -26.97
C LYS A 116 7.81 -8.47 -27.93
N GLU A 117 6.61 -7.98 -27.61
CA GLU A 117 5.38 -8.16 -28.41
C GLU A 117 5.48 -7.54 -29.81
N PHE A 118 6.14 -6.38 -29.91
CA PHE A 118 6.31 -5.66 -31.19
C PHE A 118 7.65 -5.97 -31.87
N SER A 119 8.41 -6.93 -31.39
CA SER A 119 9.72 -7.31 -31.91
C SER A 119 10.60 -6.07 -32.16
N VAL A 120 10.72 -5.24 -31.13
CA VAL A 120 11.59 -4.08 -31.11
C VAL A 120 12.97 -4.57 -30.70
N ASP A 121 13.89 -4.54 -31.66
CA ASP A 121 15.32 -4.73 -31.45
C ASP A 121 16.00 -3.41 -31.13
N ASP A 122 17.18 -3.48 -30.56
CA ASP A 122 17.92 -2.33 -30.09
C ASP A 122 19.06 -1.96 -31.07
N GLU A 123 18.73 -1.79 -32.35
CA GLU A 123 19.71 -1.51 -33.41
C GLU A 123 20.17 -0.03 -33.44
N GLY A 124 19.85 0.79 -32.43
CA GLY A 124 20.33 2.17 -32.36
C GLY A 124 19.75 3.12 -33.42
N ARG A 125 18.59 2.79 -33.98
CA ARG A 125 17.97 3.58 -35.07
C ARG A 125 17.77 5.06 -34.72
N PHE A 126 17.55 5.36 -33.44
CA PHE A 126 17.34 6.71 -32.93
C PHE A 126 18.40 7.09 -31.90
N ASP A 127 19.62 6.60 -32.05
CA ASP A 127 20.72 7.01 -31.18
C ASP A 127 21.00 8.50 -31.34
N GLY A 128 21.15 9.18 -30.20
CA GLY A 128 21.38 10.61 -30.14
C GLY A 128 21.91 11.03 -28.77
N ALA A 129 21.97 12.32 -28.53
CA ALA A 129 22.32 12.83 -27.22
C ALA A 129 21.21 12.45 -26.22
N ASN A 130 21.58 11.71 -25.19
CA ASN A 130 20.67 11.34 -24.11
C ASN A 130 20.86 12.30 -22.93
N PRO A 131 19.79 12.85 -22.33
CA PRO A 131 19.92 13.60 -21.11
C PRO A 131 20.44 12.69 -20.01
N VAL A 132 21.45 13.16 -19.26
CA VAL A 132 21.93 12.49 -18.06
C VAL A 132 21.14 13.03 -16.89
N HIS A 133 20.36 12.20 -16.25
CA HIS A 133 19.61 12.56 -15.06
C HIS A 133 20.25 11.96 -13.82
N GLU A 134 20.34 12.76 -12.77
CA GLU A 134 20.80 12.28 -11.48
C GLU A 134 19.80 11.27 -10.88
N TYR A 135 20.36 10.39 -10.13
CA TYR A 135 19.69 9.37 -9.36
C TYR A 135 19.40 9.93 -7.96
N ASP A 136 18.15 9.89 -7.52
CA ASP A 136 17.74 10.37 -6.20
C ASP A 136 17.44 9.19 -5.26
N ASP A 137 18.36 8.94 -4.34
CA ASP A 137 18.26 7.94 -3.27
C ASP A 137 18.16 8.56 -1.87
N SER A 138 17.90 9.86 -1.79
CA SER A 138 17.82 10.62 -0.53
C SER A 138 16.73 10.10 0.40
N ALA A 139 15.60 9.65 -0.16
CA ALA A 139 14.49 9.15 0.64
C ALA A 139 14.80 7.78 1.26
N ILE A 140 14.38 7.59 2.51
CA ILE A 140 14.59 6.34 3.24
C ILE A 140 13.80 5.15 2.66
N HIS A 141 12.74 5.40 1.90
CA HIS A 141 11.77 4.39 1.48
C HIS A 141 11.81 4.06 -0.01
N MET A 142 12.40 4.92 -0.84
CA MET A 142 12.38 4.73 -2.29
C MET A 142 13.58 5.38 -2.98
N ILE A 143 13.79 4.92 -4.21
CA ILE A 143 14.78 5.44 -5.14
C ILE A 143 14.05 5.92 -6.40
N ARG A 144 14.53 7.02 -6.98
CA ARG A 144 14.09 7.55 -8.27
C ARG A 144 15.26 7.57 -9.26
N ASP A 145 15.10 6.81 -10.33
CA ASP A 145 16.07 6.68 -11.43
C ASP A 145 15.44 7.20 -12.71
N ASN A 146 15.71 8.45 -13.06
CA ASN A 146 15.15 9.07 -14.25
C ASN A 146 15.74 8.52 -15.57
N GLY A 147 16.86 7.81 -15.54
CA GLY A 147 17.39 7.08 -16.69
C GLY A 147 16.43 5.98 -17.19
N LYS A 148 15.56 5.46 -16.31
CA LYS A 148 14.53 4.46 -16.61
C LYS A 148 13.13 5.06 -16.77
N CYS A 149 13.00 6.38 -16.72
CA CYS A 149 11.72 7.07 -16.83
C CYS A 149 11.28 7.21 -18.29
N ILE A 150 10.03 6.88 -18.58
CA ILE A 150 9.40 7.03 -19.89
C ILE A 150 8.42 8.22 -19.95
N LEU A 151 8.47 9.10 -18.99
CA LEU A 151 7.62 10.31 -18.88
C LEU A 151 6.10 10.04 -18.99
N CYS A 152 5.65 8.87 -18.58
CA CYS A 152 4.25 8.49 -18.61
C CYS A 152 3.37 9.26 -17.61
N ARG A 153 3.98 9.88 -16.59
CA ARG A 153 3.35 10.69 -15.54
C ARG A 153 2.36 9.93 -14.63
N ARG A 154 2.32 8.59 -14.63
CA ARG A 154 1.47 7.81 -13.70
C ARG A 154 1.81 8.12 -12.25
N CYS A 155 3.10 8.27 -11.90
CA CYS A 155 3.56 8.60 -10.55
C CYS A 155 3.10 10.00 -10.12
N VAL A 156 3.15 10.98 -11.02
CA VAL A 156 2.68 12.36 -10.78
C VAL A 156 1.19 12.35 -10.48
N ALA A 157 0.39 11.71 -11.34
CA ALA A 157 -1.05 11.58 -11.15
C ALA A 157 -1.41 10.85 -9.85
N ALA A 158 -0.68 9.78 -9.50
CA ALA A 158 -0.87 9.07 -8.24
C ALA A 158 -0.54 9.93 -7.01
N CYS A 159 0.53 10.73 -7.08
CA CYS A 159 0.90 11.67 -6.00
C CYS A 159 -0.14 12.78 -5.84
N GLN A 160 -0.66 13.30 -6.95
CA GLN A 160 -1.73 14.28 -6.97
C GLN A 160 -3.05 13.71 -6.42
N ALA A 161 -3.41 12.48 -6.80
CA ALA A 161 -4.59 11.78 -6.28
C ALA A 161 -4.52 11.52 -4.77
N GLN A 162 -3.33 11.51 -4.18
CA GLN A 162 -3.10 11.45 -2.74
C GLN A 162 -3.02 12.84 -2.07
N HIS A 163 -3.34 13.91 -2.80
CA HIS A 163 -3.29 15.28 -2.30
C HIS A 163 -1.92 15.72 -1.73
N ILE A 164 -0.81 15.16 -2.25
CA ILE A 164 0.56 15.45 -1.80
C ILE A 164 1.30 16.30 -2.83
N SER A 165 1.27 15.91 -4.11
CA SER A 165 1.81 16.64 -5.26
C SER A 165 3.27 17.11 -5.13
N VAL A 166 4.13 16.34 -4.41
CA VAL A 166 5.55 16.69 -4.22
C VAL A 166 6.43 16.34 -5.42
N ILE A 167 5.93 15.54 -6.37
CA ILE A 167 6.64 15.21 -7.60
C ILE A 167 5.86 15.69 -8.81
N GLY A 168 6.59 16.21 -9.80
CA GLY A 168 6.04 16.76 -11.03
C GLY A 168 6.98 16.60 -12.21
N ALA A 169 6.61 17.16 -13.36
CA ALA A 169 7.52 17.28 -14.49
C ALA A 169 8.31 18.58 -14.35
N ASN A 170 9.64 18.46 -14.26
CA ASN A 170 10.58 19.57 -14.25
C ASN A 170 11.17 19.78 -15.64
N ALA A 171 11.73 20.95 -15.89
CA ALA A 171 12.25 21.41 -17.18
C ALA A 171 11.21 21.31 -18.32
N ARG A 172 11.67 21.30 -19.56
CA ARG A 172 10.81 21.22 -20.76
C ARG A 172 11.57 20.64 -21.95
N GLY A 173 10.82 20.24 -22.99
CA GLY A 173 11.39 19.65 -24.19
C GLY A 173 12.13 18.35 -23.88
N PHE A 174 13.33 18.22 -24.41
CA PHE A 174 14.15 17.02 -24.28
C PHE A 174 14.68 16.80 -22.85
N ASP A 175 14.88 17.88 -22.09
CA ASP A 175 15.38 17.83 -20.71
C ASP A 175 14.28 17.56 -19.68
N THR A 176 13.04 17.32 -20.11
CA THR A 176 11.93 17.03 -19.21
C THR A 176 12.22 15.77 -18.42
N HIS A 177 12.10 15.84 -17.10
CA HIS A 177 12.23 14.70 -16.19
C HIS A 177 11.25 14.80 -15.02
N ILE A 178 11.11 13.74 -14.25
CA ILE A 178 10.25 13.73 -13.06
C ILE A 178 11.10 14.08 -11.84
N GLY A 179 10.71 15.13 -11.14
CA GLY A 179 11.45 15.67 -9.99
C GLY A 179 10.54 16.25 -8.93
N SER A 180 11.16 16.73 -7.87
CA SER A 180 10.53 17.58 -6.87
C SER A 180 10.67 19.06 -7.27
N ALA A 181 9.90 19.96 -6.66
CA ALA A 181 10.00 21.37 -6.94
C ALA A 181 11.42 21.89 -6.68
N PHE A 182 11.95 22.72 -7.62
CA PHE A 182 13.30 23.31 -7.57
C PHE A 182 14.43 22.27 -7.48
N GLU A 183 14.24 21.08 -8.02
CA GLU A 183 15.19 19.96 -8.00
C GLU A 183 15.63 19.53 -6.57
N LYS A 184 14.80 19.83 -5.58
CA LYS A 184 15.10 19.43 -4.21
C LYS A 184 15.08 17.91 -4.07
N PRO A 185 15.97 17.32 -3.26
CA PRO A 185 15.94 15.89 -2.99
C PRO A 185 14.63 15.49 -2.29
N LEU A 186 14.20 14.24 -2.47
CA LEU A 186 12.87 13.79 -2.04
C LEU A 186 12.71 13.78 -0.50
N ASP A 187 13.79 13.65 0.26
CA ASP A 187 13.78 13.70 1.73
C ASP A 187 13.57 15.11 2.29
N SER A 188 13.76 16.14 1.46
CA SER A 188 13.64 17.57 1.84
C SER A 188 12.27 18.18 1.53
N VAL A 189 11.36 17.41 0.95
CA VAL A 189 9.98 17.84 0.65
C VAL A 189 8.96 17.03 1.46
N ALA A 190 7.71 17.49 1.54
CA ALA A 190 6.65 16.84 2.32
C ALA A 190 6.15 15.51 1.72
N CYS A 191 7.08 14.65 1.29
CA CYS A 191 6.77 13.30 0.85
C CYS A 191 6.39 12.45 2.07
N VAL A 192 5.20 11.86 2.05
CA VAL A 192 4.67 11.04 3.15
C VAL A 192 5.03 9.56 3.06
N SER A 193 5.91 9.19 2.15
CA SER A 193 6.43 7.82 1.97
C SER A 193 5.36 6.76 1.62
N CYS A 194 4.18 7.16 1.10
CA CYS A 194 3.06 6.24 0.85
C CYS A 194 3.32 5.19 -0.26
N GLY A 195 4.32 5.40 -1.14
CA GLY A 195 4.70 4.48 -2.21
C GLY A 195 3.68 4.31 -3.35
N GLN A 196 2.60 5.11 -3.41
CA GLN A 196 1.63 5.03 -4.50
C GLN A 196 2.24 5.37 -5.87
N CYS A 197 3.29 6.18 -5.91
CA CYS A 197 4.08 6.41 -7.12
C CYS A 197 4.81 5.14 -7.62
N ILE A 198 5.28 4.29 -6.70
CA ILE A 198 6.01 3.04 -7.00
C ILE A 198 5.08 2.04 -7.69
N VAL A 199 3.92 1.73 -7.05
CA VAL A 199 2.98 0.73 -7.58
C VAL A 199 2.31 1.15 -8.89
N ASN A 200 2.41 2.43 -9.26
CA ASN A 200 1.88 2.97 -10.50
C ASN A 200 2.95 3.10 -11.61
N CYS A 201 4.25 2.95 -11.31
CA CYS A 201 5.30 3.04 -12.30
C CYS A 201 5.32 1.80 -13.22
N PRO A 202 5.25 1.96 -14.57
CA PRO A 202 5.26 0.83 -15.49
C PRO A 202 6.67 0.27 -15.76
N THR A 203 7.70 1.00 -15.35
CA THR A 203 9.12 0.65 -15.51
C THR A 203 9.84 0.60 -14.16
N GLY A 204 11.16 0.45 -14.16
CA GLY A 204 12.01 0.51 -12.96
C GLY A 204 12.48 1.91 -12.57
N ALA A 205 11.79 2.96 -12.99
CA ALA A 205 12.19 4.35 -12.70
C ALA A 205 11.96 4.78 -11.25
N ILE A 206 11.00 4.17 -10.57
CA ILE A 206 10.72 4.40 -9.15
C ILE A 206 10.51 3.04 -8.49
N TYR A 207 11.26 2.78 -7.43
CA TYR A 207 11.19 1.52 -6.69
C TYR A 207 11.53 1.72 -5.22
N GLU A 208 11.19 0.76 -4.38
CA GLU A 208 11.53 0.78 -2.95
C GLU A 208 13.03 0.68 -2.72
N LYS A 209 13.53 1.37 -1.69
CA LYS A 209 14.90 1.21 -1.22
C LYS A 209 15.06 -0.16 -0.59
N ASP A 210 15.95 -0.97 -1.14
CA ASP A 210 16.06 -2.39 -0.79
C ASP A 210 16.92 -2.57 0.47
N ASP A 211 16.35 -3.21 1.49
CA ASP A 211 17.04 -3.55 2.73
C ASP A 211 17.30 -5.06 2.89
N THR A 212 17.01 -5.87 1.85
CA THR A 212 17.14 -7.34 1.92
C THR A 212 18.55 -7.80 2.24
N ALA A 213 19.57 -7.14 1.69
CA ALA A 213 20.96 -7.46 1.97
C ALA A 213 21.33 -7.32 3.46
N LYS A 214 20.85 -6.25 4.11
CA LYS A 214 21.08 -6.01 5.54
C LYS A 214 20.38 -7.05 6.42
N VAL A 215 19.17 -7.47 6.01
CA VAL A 215 18.43 -8.52 6.71
C VAL A 215 19.12 -9.87 6.56
N LEU A 216 19.60 -10.22 5.36
CA LEU A 216 20.39 -11.43 5.13
C LEU A 216 21.71 -11.43 5.89
N GLU A 217 22.38 -10.28 6.01
CA GLU A 217 23.58 -10.12 6.83
C GLU A 217 23.26 -10.41 8.31
N ALA A 218 22.16 -9.87 8.84
CA ALA A 218 21.72 -10.14 10.20
C ALA A 218 21.36 -11.63 10.42
N ILE A 219 20.68 -12.27 9.48
CA ILE A 219 20.34 -13.71 9.56
C ILE A 219 21.60 -14.58 9.59
N ASN A 220 22.66 -14.16 8.89
CA ASN A 220 23.91 -14.91 8.83
C ASN A 220 24.87 -14.60 10.00
N ASP A 221 24.56 -13.62 10.84
CA ASP A 221 25.36 -13.28 12.02
C ASP A 221 24.97 -14.20 13.21
N PRO A 222 25.86 -15.10 13.65
CA PRO A 222 25.56 -16.04 14.74
C PRO A 222 25.36 -15.39 16.12
N GLU A 223 25.74 -14.12 16.27
CA GLU A 223 25.54 -13.35 17.49
C GLU A 223 24.16 -12.67 17.54
N LYS A 224 23.39 -12.73 16.46
CA LYS A 224 22.05 -12.12 16.37
C LYS A 224 20.94 -13.15 16.43
N PHE A 225 19.87 -12.77 17.11
CA PHE A 225 18.62 -13.49 17.13
C PHE A 225 17.59 -12.74 16.28
N VAL A 226 17.31 -13.25 15.09
CA VAL A 226 16.55 -12.52 14.07
C VAL A 226 15.09 -12.97 14.06
N VAL A 227 14.22 -12.07 14.47
CA VAL A 227 12.78 -12.30 14.57
C VAL A 227 12.07 -11.58 13.42
N VAL A 228 11.15 -12.26 12.76
CA VAL A 228 10.28 -11.65 11.74
C VAL A 228 8.82 -11.68 12.15
N HIS A 229 8.07 -10.63 11.84
CA HIS A 229 6.63 -10.60 11.97
C HIS A 229 5.95 -10.03 10.71
N THR A 230 4.77 -10.53 10.37
CA THR A 230 4.12 -10.26 9.07
C THR A 230 2.78 -9.56 9.24
N ALA A 231 2.55 -8.49 8.47
CA ALA A 231 1.28 -7.77 8.48
C ALA A 231 0.13 -8.60 7.88
N PRO A 232 -1.13 -8.36 8.30
CA PRO A 232 -2.30 -9.14 7.89
C PRO A 232 -2.46 -9.31 6.38
N SER A 233 -2.23 -8.23 5.61
CA SER A 233 -2.44 -8.27 4.16
C SER A 233 -1.38 -9.05 3.38
N ILE A 234 -0.22 -9.39 3.98
CA ILE A 234 0.83 -10.15 3.29
C ILE A 234 0.35 -11.53 2.92
N ARG A 235 -0.41 -12.19 3.82
CA ARG A 235 -0.95 -13.55 3.60
C ARG A 235 -1.85 -13.68 2.38
N VAL A 236 -2.49 -12.58 1.94
CA VAL A 236 -3.40 -12.58 0.77
C VAL A 236 -2.80 -11.92 -0.47
N THR A 237 -1.53 -11.47 -0.40
CA THR A 237 -0.88 -10.76 -1.51
C THR A 237 0.45 -11.37 -1.94
N LEU A 238 1.19 -12.02 -1.05
CA LEU A 238 2.51 -12.58 -1.35
C LEU A 238 2.48 -13.60 -2.49
N GLY A 239 1.41 -14.41 -2.58
CA GLY A 239 1.23 -15.39 -3.65
C GLY A 239 1.25 -14.78 -5.06
N GLU A 240 0.88 -13.50 -5.20
CA GLU A 240 0.92 -12.79 -6.48
C GLU A 240 2.35 -12.64 -7.02
N CYS A 241 3.37 -12.54 -6.17
CA CYS A 241 4.78 -12.52 -6.59
C CYS A 241 5.18 -13.81 -7.31
N PHE A 242 4.51 -14.90 -7.03
CA PHE A 242 4.76 -16.23 -7.59
C PHE A 242 3.71 -16.65 -8.63
N GLY A 243 2.91 -15.71 -9.16
CA GLY A 243 1.89 -15.97 -10.18
C GLY A 243 0.70 -16.79 -9.68
N MET A 244 0.36 -16.71 -8.40
CA MET A 244 -0.88 -17.24 -7.85
C MET A 244 -2.03 -16.24 -8.07
N HIS A 245 -3.27 -16.70 -7.92
CA HIS A 245 -4.43 -15.82 -8.10
C HIS A 245 -4.47 -14.71 -7.04
N ILE A 246 -4.99 -13.55 -7.45
CA ILE A 246 -5.14 -12.37 -6.58
C ILE A 246 -6.07 -12.72 -5.41
N GLY A 247 -5.60 -12.46 -4.18
CA GLY A 247 -6.35 -12.76 -2.97
C GLY A 247 -6.23 -14.21 -2.48
N THR A 248 -5.32 -15.03 -3.05
CA THR A 248 -5.05 -16.37 -2.49
C THR A 248 -4.41 -16.24 -1.11
N ASN A 249 -5.02 -16.84 -0.08
CA ASN A 249 -4.41 -16.92 1.24
C ASN A 249 -3.27 -17.93 1.23
N VAL A 250 -2.06 -17.47 1.54
CA VAL A 250 -0.82 -18.26 1.54
C VAL A 250 -0.12 -18.19 2.91
N GLN A 251 -0.85 -17.96 4.00
CA GLN A 251 -0.29 -17.78 5.33
C GLN A 251 0.69 -18.88 5.71
N GLY A 252 0.28 -20.15 5.64
CA GLY A 252 1.15 -21.27 6.04
C GLY A 252 2.40 -21.41 5.17
N LYS A 253 2.28 -21.18 3.85
CA LYS A 253 3.43 -21.18 2.93
C LYS A 253 4.38 -20.00 3.18
N MET A 254 3.84 -18.85 3.58
CA MET A 254 4.62 -17.68 3.96
C MET A 254 5.46 -17.98 5.20
N VAL A 255 4.87 -18.57 6.25
CA VAL A 255 5.59 -18.97 7.46
C VAL A 255 6.68 -19.98 7.13
N ALA A 256 6.36 -21.00 6.34
CA ALA A 256 7.32 -21.99 5.89
C ALA A 256 8.50 -21.37 5.10
N ALA A 257 8.23 -20.37 4.24
CA ALA A 257 9.27 -19.67 3.49
C ALA A 257 10.19 -18.85 4.41
N LEU A 258 9.63 -18.14 5.38
CA LEU A 258 10.39 -17.33 6.33
C LEU A 258 11.33 -18.19 7.18
N ARG A 259 10.88 -19.35 7.66
CA ARG A 259 11.78 -20.30 8.37
C ARG A 259 12.91 -20.79 7.47
N ARG A 260 12.63 -21.08 6.18
CA ARG A 260 13.67 -21.53 5.22
C ARG A 260 14.64 -20.41 4.84
N LEU A 261 14.26 -19.16 4.99
CA LEU A 261 15.16 -18.01 4.83
C LEU A 261 16.13 -17.87 6.02
N GLY A 262 15.87 -18.56 7.16
CA GLY A 262 16.76 -18.58 8.30
C GLY A 262 16.36 -17.66 9.45
N PHE A 263 15.14 -17.14 9.49
CA PHE A 263 14.64 -16.42 10.66
C PHE A 263 14.49 -17.36 11.86
N ASP A 264 14.95 -16.94 13.05
CA ASP A 264 14.88 -17.73 14.29
C ASP A 264 13.46 -17.87 14.80
N LYS A 265 12.63 -16.83 14.64
CA LYS A 265 11.22 -16.82 15.00
C LYS A 265 10.38 -16.09 13.95
N VAL A 266 9.19 -16.64 13.72
CA VAL A 266 8.21 -16.11 12.78
C VAL A 266 6.90 -15.84 13.53
N PHE A 267 6.63 -14.56 13.80
CA PHE A 267 5.44 -14.11 14.54
C PHE A 267 4.41 -13.45 13.59
N ASP A 268 3.22 -13.23 14.13
CA ASP A 268 2.14 -12.54 13.43
C ASP A 268 1.98 -11.11 13.97
N THR A 269 1.99 -10.11 13.10
CA THR A 269 1.67 -8.73 13.48
C THR A 269 0.20 -8.59 13.93
N ASP A 270 -0.65 -9.57 13.61
CA ASP A 270 -2.04 -9.61 14.05
C ASP A 270 -2.15 -9.65 15.58
N PHE A 271 -1.19 -10.28 16.28
CA PHE A 271 -1.05 -10.12 17.74
C PHE A 271 -0.92 -8.65 18.15
N GLY A 272 -0.04 -7.89 17.47
CA GLY A 272 0.13 -6.45 17.70
C GLY A 272 -1.11 -5.64 17.33
N ALA A 273 -1.91 -6.11 16.37
CA ALA A 273 -3.17 -5.47 16.00
C ALA A 273 -4.24 -5.67 17.08
N ASP A 274 -4.36 -6.88 17.63
CA ASP A 274 -5.23 -7.14 18.79
C ASP A 274 -4.83 -6.29 20.01
N LEU A 275 -3.53 -6.19 20.27
CA LEU A 275 -2.99 -5.36 21.35
C LEU A 275 -3.32 -3.87 21.12
N THR A 276 -3.18 -3.40 19.86
CA THR A 276 -3.53 -2.01 19.49
C THR A 276 -5.01 -1.73 19.76
N ILE A 277 -5.92 -2.64 19.38
CA ILE A 277 -7.35 -2.45 19.65
C ILE A 277 -7.64 -2.37 21.13
N VAL A 278 -7.00 -3.19 21.95
CA VAL A 278 -7.24 -3.17 23.41
C VAL A 278 -6.81 -1.84 24.03
N GLU A 279 -5.64 -1.31 23.62
CA GLU A 279 -5.14 0.00 24.09
C GLU A 279 -5.94 1.17 23.50
N GLU A 280 -6.16 1.17 22.17
CA GLU A 280 -6.82 2.27 21.46
C GLU A 280 -8.30 2.38 21.86
N ALA A 281 -8.98 1.24 22.09
CA ALA A 281 -10.34 1.27 22.64
C ALA A 281 -10.36 1.81 24.08
N ASN A 282 -9.38 1.49 24.91
CA ASN A 282 -9.27 2.04 26.26
C ASN A 282 -9.01 3.57 26.22
N GLU A 283 -8.09 4.03 25.35
CA GLU A 283 -7.84 5.46 25.14
C GLU A 283 -9.10 6.18 24.65
N PHE A 284 -9.83 5.62 23.67
CA PHE A 284 -11.07 6.19 23.16
C PHE A 284 -12.14 6.33 24.25
N LEU A 285 -12.37 5.27 25.01
CA LEU A 285 -13.31 5.30 26.12
C LEU A 285 -12.93 6.34 27.18
N GLY A 286 -11.66 6.44 27.51
CA GLY A 286 -11.12 7.46 28.41
C GLY A 286 -11.38 8.88 27.91
N ARG A 287 -11.18 9.14 26.61
CA ARG A 287 -11.46 10.45 25.99
C ARG A 287 -12.94 10.81 26.02
N VAL A 288 -13.82 9.84 25.74
CA VAL A 288 -15.28 10.05 25.78
C VAL A 288 -15.79 10.33 27.20
N GLN A 289 -15.30 9.57 28.18
CA GLN A 289 -15.77 9.67 29.57
C GLN A 289 -15.20 10.89 30.31
N ASN A 290 -13.97 11.29 30.02
CA ASN A 290 -13.24 12.32 30.76
C ASN A 290 -13.14 13.67 30.02
N GLY A 291 -13.84 13.83 28.88
CA GLY A 291 -13.82 15.07 28.10
C GLY A 291 -12.51 15.34 27.37
N GLY A 292 -11.85 14.28 26.85
CA GLY A 292 -10.65 14.40 26.02
C GLY A 292 -10.92 14.93 24.61
N VAL A 293 -9.84 15.10 23.83
CA VAL A 293 -9.93 15.62 22.45
C VAL A 293 -10.64 14.61 21.53
N LEU A 294 -11.74 15.05 20.92
CA LEU A 294 -12.53 14.30 19.93
C LEU A 294 -12.65 15.11 18.63
N PRO A 295 -12.81 14.45 17.46
CA PRO A 295 -12.75 13.00 17.27
C PRO A 295 -11.36 12.46 17.57
N MET A 296 -11.27 11.23 18.11
CA MET A 296 -10.02 10.49 18.14
C MET A 296 -9.76 9.88 16.75
N ILE A 297 -8.52 9.94 16.28
CA ILE A 297 -8.13 9.46 14.95
C ILE A 297 -7.07 8.36 15.07
N THR A 298 -7.24 7.25 14.37
CA THR A 298 -6.30 6.11 14.41
C THR A 298 -4.88 6.48 13.98
N SER A 299 -3.88 5.82 14.55
CA SER A 299 -2.44 6.09 14.37
C SER A 299 -1.68 5.01 13.59
N CYS A 300 -2.28 3.89 13.26
CA CYS A 300 -1.62 2.71 12.69
C CYS A 300 -1.01 2.91 11.29
N SER A 301 -1.41 3.98 10.55
CA SER A 301 -0.97 4.27 9.19
C SER A 301 0.12 5.36 9.16
N PRO A 302 1.44 5.02 9.03
CA PRO A 302 2.51 6.00 9.14
C PRO A 302 2.54 7.02 7.99
N GLY A 303 1.99 6.68 6.83
CA GLY A 303 1.81 7.65 5.74
C GLY A 303 0.78 8.72 6.07
N TRP A 304 -0.28 8.35 6.78
CA TRP A 304 -1.26 9.28 7.34
C TRP A 304 -0.64 10.14 8.46
N ILE A 305 0.07 9.52 9.40
CA ILE A 305 0.74 10.25 10.48
C ILE A 305 1.68 11.31 9.92
N LYS A 306 2.56 10.92 8.97
CA LYS A 306 3.47 11.87 8.34
C LYS A 306 2.73 12.98 7.56
N TYR A 307 1.58 12.66 6.96
CA TYR A 307 0.72 13.65 6.33
C TYR A 307 0.16 14.64 7.35
N CYS A 308 -0.35 14.16 8.48
CA CYS A 308 -0.86 14.99 9.57
C CYS A 308 0.25 15.92 10.11
N GLU A 309 1.44 15.38 10.37
CA GLU A 309 2.60 16.15 10.84
C GLU A 309 3.04 17.29 9.90
N HIS A 310 2.91 17.10 8.57
CA HIS A 310 3.27 18.11 7.57
C HIS A 310 2.15 19.11 7.28
N TYR A 311 0.89 18.66 7.25
CA TYR A 311 -0.21 19.46 6.72
C TYR A 311 -1.21 19.92 7.77
N TYR A 312 -1.28 19.22 8.92
CA TYR A 312 -2.18 19.50 10.04
C TYR A 312 -1.47 19.45 11.40
N PRO A 313 -0.34 20.18 11.58
CA PRO A 313 0.46 20.12 12.81
C PRO A 313 -0.33 20.58 14.07
N ASP A 314 -1.36 21.41 13.90
CA ASP A 314 -2.21 21.88 14.99
C ASP A 314 -3.29 20.87 15.42
N MET A 315 -3.36 19.71 14.73
CA MET A 315 -4.39 18.68 14.95
C MET A 315 -3.78 17.36 15.49
N LEU A 316 -2.53 17.37 15.92
CA LEU A 316 -1.82 16.16 16.37
C LEU A 316 -2.45 15.56 17.64
N ASP A 317 -3.10 16.37 18.49
CA ASP A 317 -3.78 15.92 19.71
C ASP A 317 -5.03 15.05 19.44
N HIS A 318 -5.54 15.11 18.22
CA HIS A 318 -6.62 14.21 17.77
C HIS A 318 -6.14 12.79 17.50
N LEU A 319 -4.84 12.59 17.25
CA LEU A 319 -4.29 11.27 16.98
C LEU A 319 -4.32 10.40 18.23
N SER A 320 -4.60 9.11 18.06
CA SER A 320 -4.36 8.12 19.11
C SER A 320 -2.87 8.10 19.45
N SER A 321 -2.54 8.04 20.72
CA SER A 321 -1.14 7.95 21.18
C SER A 321 -0.55 6.55 21.02
N CYS A 322 -1.34 5.56 20.67
CA CYS A 322 -0.91 4.18 20.46
C CYS A 322 0.11 4.06 19.33
N LYS A 323 1.16 3.28 19.55
CA LYS A 323 2.06 2.82 18.47
C LYS A 323 1.28 1.99 17.46
N SER A 324 1.77 1.90 16.23
CA SER A 324 1.17 1.01 15.25
C SER A 324 1.38 -0.47 15.62
N PRO A 325 0.57 -1.41 15.10
CA PRO A 325 0.77 -2.85 15.33
C PRO A 325 2.20 -3.33 15.03
N GLN A 326 2.85 -2.78 14.00
CA GLN A 326 4.26 -3.07 13.72
C GLN A 326 5.16 -2.72 14.92
N GLN A 327 5.02 -1.50 15.43
CA GLN A 327 5.87 -1.00 16.51
C GLN A 327 5.49 -1.62 17.87
N MET A 328 4.21 -1.89 18.11
CA MET A 328 3.79 -2.62 19.30
C MET A 328 4.37 -4.04 19.33
N SER A 329 4.32 -4.77 18.22
CA SER A 329 4.94 -6.10 18.11
C SER A 329 6.43 -6.03 18.39
N GLY A 330 7.14 -5.08 17.76
CA GLY A 330 8.58 -4.89 17.97
C GLY A 330 8.94 -4.52 19.41
N ALA A 331 8.19 -3.59 20.01
CA ALA A 331 8.38 -3.19 21.40
C ALA A 331 8.20 -4.38 22.37
N VAL A 332 7.15 -5.18 22.18
CA VAL A 332 6.91 -6.39 23.00
C VAL A 332 8.00 -7.45 22.79
N ILE A 333 8.47 -7.62 21.55
CA ILE A 333 9.58 -8.55 21.25
C ILE A 333 10.86 -8.10 21.95
N LYS A 334 11.22 -6.83 21.91
CA LYS A 334 12.46 -6.32 22.52
C LYS A 334 12.35 -6.00 24.01
N THR A 335 11.18 -6.14 24.63
CA THR A 335 11.01 -5.99 26.08
C THR A 335 10.60 -7.34 26.71
N TRP A 336 9.32 -7.64 26.77
CA TRP A 336 8.80 -8.83 27.43
C TRP A 336 9.34 -10.15 26.88
N TYR A 337 9.38 -10.32 25.55
CA TYR A 337 9.88 -11.56 24.94
C TYR A 337 11.39 -11.72 25.14
N ALA A 338 12.16 -10.63 25.00
CA ALA A 338 13.60 -10.60 25.28
C ALA A 338 13.90 -11.03 26.72
N GLU A 339 13.19 -10.47 27.71
CA GLU A 339 13.30 -10.83 29.13
C GLU A 339 12.96 -12.31 29.36
N LYS A 340 11.85 -12.79 28.77
CA LYS A 340 11.40 -14.19 28.89
C LYS A 340 12.39 -15.19 28.31
N MET A 341 13.09 -14.82 27.25
CA MET A 341 14.11 -15.64 26.60
C MET A 341 15.51 -15.46 27.19
N GLY A 342 15.73 -14.46 28.04
CA GLY A 342 17.04 -14.11 28.58
C GLY A 342 18.01 -13.61 27.54
N ILE A 343 17.53 -12.93 26.47
CA ILE A 343 18.33 -12.38 25.39
C ILE A 343 18.40 -10.87 25.56
N ASP A 344 19.61 -10.29 25.43
CA ASP A 344 19.79 -8.84 25.46
C ASP A 344 19.06 -8.21 24.23
N PRO A 345 18.19 -7.20 24.41
CA PRO A 345 17.50 -6.54 23.31
C PRO A 345 18.40 -6.04 22.16
N LYS A 346 19.68 -5.72 22.43
CA LYS A 346 20.67 -5.31 21.42
C LYS A 346 21.02 -6.43 20.43
N ASP A 347 20.87 -7.68 20.86
CA ASP A 347 21.19 -8.88 20.07
C ASP A 347 19.98 -9.41 19.31
N ILE A 348 18.78 -8.86 19.58
CA ILE A 348 17.57 -9.16 18.82
C ILE A 348 17.43 -8.19 17.65
N VAL A 349 17.33 -8.73 16.43
CA VAL A 349 16.98 -7.97 15.23
C VAL A 349 15.53 -8.26 14.86
N VAL A 350 14.69 -7.23 14.88
CA VAL A 350 13.26 -7.34 14.53
C VAL A 350 13.03 -6.86 13.12
N VAL A 351 12.44 -7.72 12.29
CA VAL A 351 12.11 -7.47 10.89
C VAL A 351 10.59 -7.52 10.69
N GLY A 352 9.99 -6.41 10.25
CA GLY A 352 8.59 -6.36 9.86
C GLY A 352 8.41 -6.61 8.35
N ILE A 353 7.58 -7.58 7.96
CA ILE A 353 7.16 -7.71 6.55
C ILE A 353 5.85 -6.96 6.37
N MET A 354 5.91 -5.85 5.61
CA MET A 354 4.85 -4.87 5.57
C MET A 354 4.38 -4.55 4.13
N PRO A 355 3.08 -4.30 3.91
CA PRO A 355 2.56 -3.91 2.60
C PRO A 355 2.88 -2.46 2.21
N CYS A 356 3.71 -1.78 2.99
CA CYS A 356 3.79 -0.33 3.06
C CYS A 356 5.24 0.15 3.04
N THR A 357 5.54 1.14 2.21
CA THR A 357 6.87 1.77 2.19
C THR A 357 7.05 2.83 3.28
N ALA A 358 5.96 3.41 3.80
CA ALA A 358 6.02 4.34 4.93
C ALA A 358 6.42 3.65 6.26
N LYS A 359 6.27 2.32 6.34
CA LYS A 359 6.77 1.53 7.48
C LYS A 359 8.30 1.57 7.60
N LYS A 360 9.04 1.72 6.49
CA LYS A 360 10.49 1.98 6.52
C LYS A 360 10.83 3.33 7.18
N PHE A 361 10.00 4.34 6.99
CA PHE A 361 10.14 5.62 7.68
C PHE A 361 9.76 5.48 9.17
N GLU A 362 8.71 4.73 9.48
CA GLU A 362 8.24 4.52 10.86
C GLU A 362 9.32 3.90 11.75
N THR A 363 10.13 2.95 11.25
CA THR A 363 11.23 2.35 12.04
C THR A 363 12.34 3.34 12.41
N LYS A 364 12.36 4.53 11.83
CA LYS A 364 13.35 5.57 12.08
C LYS A 364 12.78 6.80 12.79
N ARG A 365 11.53 6.69 13.27
CA ARG A 365 10.90 7.76 14.05
C ARG A 365 11.49 7.81 15.45
N GLU A 366 11.46 8.99 16.01
CA GLU A 366 11.74 9.22 17.43
C GLU A 366 10.70 8.51 18.30
N ASN A 367 11.05 8.16 19.52
CA ASN A 367 10.15 7.50 20.49
C ASN A 367 9.61 6.13 20.05
N GLN A 368 10.38 5.39 19.25
CA GLN A 368 10.10 4.00 18.84
C GLN A 368 11.22 3.07 19.33
N SER A 369 11.49 3.10 20.66
CA SER A 369 12.62 2.39 21.28
C SER A 369 12.34 2.08 22.75
N ALA A 370 11.28 1.30 23.01
CA ALA A 370 10.82 0.95 24.37
C ALA A 370 11.90 0.24 25.24
N SER A 371 12.79 -0.52 24.62
CA SER A 371 13.91 -1.21 25.27
C SER A 371 15.21 -0.38 25.34
N GLY A 372 15.21 0.86 24.83
CA GLY A 372 16.42 1.65 24.57
C GLY A 372 17.05 1.40 23.19
N TYR A 373 16.59 0.40 22.45
CA TYR A 373 16.94 0.08 21.07
C TYR A 373 15.73 0.24 20.17
N PRO A 374 15.89 0.41 18.83
CA PRO A 374 14.75 0.50 17.91
C PRO A 374 13.77 -0.67 18.11
N ASP A 375 12.47 -0.40 18.24
CA ASP A 375 11.46 -1.45 18.40
C ASP A 375 11.46 -2.41 17.20
N VAL A 376 11.61 -1.86 15.97
CA VAL A 376 11.77 -2.62 14.73
C VAL A 376 13.01 -2.10 13.99
N ASP A 377 13.93 -2.98 13.63
CA ASP A 377 15.20 -2.61 12.98
C ASP A 377 15.03 -2.39 11.48
N TYR A 378 14.31 -3.30 10.81
CA TYR A 378 14.05 -3.26 9.37
C TYR A 378 12.58 -3.49 9.05
N SER A 379 12.10 -2.84 8.00
CA SER A 379 10.78 -3.08 7.44
C SER A 379 10.91 -3.41 5.96
N LEU A 380 10.63 -4.65 5.59
CA LEU A 380 10.64 -5.13 4.21
C LEU A 380 9.24 -5.08 3.62
N THR A 381 9.14 -4.77 2.34
CA THR A 381 7.89 -4.82 1.58
C THR A 381 7.57 -6.25 1.15
N THR A 382 6.31 -6.51 0.75
CA THR A 382 5.91 -7.79 0.14
C THR A 382 6.79 -8.14 -1.07
N ARG A 383 7.19 -7.14 -1.87
CA ARG A 383 8.05 -7.35 -3.04
C ARG A 383 9.48 -7.72 -2.66
N GLU A 384 10.04 -7.11 -1.60
CA GLU A 384 11.36 -7.46 -1.08
C GLU A 384 11.37 -8.90 -0.58
N LEU A 385 10.35 -9.32 0.19
CA LEU A 385 10.20 -10.72 0.62
C LEU A 385 10.08 -11.67 -0.58
N GLY A 386 9.28 -11.32 -1.60
CA GLY A 386 9.17 -12.11 -2.82
C GLY A 386 10.53 -12.35 -3.47
N ARG A 387 11.37 -11.30 -3.62
CA ARG A 387 12.72 -11.40 -4.16
C ARG A 387 13.66 -12.23 -3.29
N MET A 388 13.58 -12.12 -1.96
CA MET A 388 14.37 -12.96 -1.04
C MET A 388 14.05 -14.44 -1.23
N ILE A 389 12.78 -14.80 -1.32
CA ILE A 389 12.30 -16.17 -1.52
C ILE A 389 12.79 -16.72 -2.88
N GLU A 390 12.68 -15.92 -3.95
CA GLU A 390 13.16 -16.30 -5.29
C GLU A 390 14.67 -16.48 -5.32
N SER A 391 15.43 -15.53 -4.75
CA SER A 391 16.90 -15.59 -4.74
C SER A 391 17.45 -16.74 -3.90
N ALA A 392 16.72 -17.16 -2.86
CA ALA A 392 17.04 -18.33 -2.06
C ALA A 392 16.70 -19.66 -2.75
N GLY A 393 16.10 -19.64 -3.94
CA GLY A 393 15.70 -20.85 -4.68
C GLY A 393 14.55 -21.61 -4.03
N ILE A 394 13.73 -20.95 -3.22
CA ILE A 394 12.61 -21.58 -2.53
C ILE A 394 11.41 -21.73 -3.48
N PHE A 395 10.97 -22.95 -3.70
CA PHE A 395 9.80 -23.28 -4.51
C PHE A 395 8.50 -22.97 -3.76
N PHE A 396 8.15 -21.68 -3.65
CA PHE A 396 7.08 -21.17 -2.78
C PHE A 396 5.75 -21.92 -2.93
N LYS A 397 5.29 -22.21 -4.15
CA LYS A 397 4.00 -22.89 -4.41
C LYS A 397 3.93 -24.31 -3.84
N HIS A 398 5.08 -24.96 -3.65
CA HIS A 398 5.20 -26.34 -3.20
C HIS A 398 5.53 -26.46 -1.71
N LEU A 399 5.64 -25.33 -1.00
CA LEU A 399 5.87 -25.37 0.44
C LEU A 399 4.68 -26.00 1.18
N PRO A 400 4.92 -26.74 2.25
CA PRO A 400 3.88 -27.11 3.20
C PRO A 400 3.34 -25.87 3.89
N ASP A 401 2.15 -25.98 4.46
CA ASP A 401 1.63 -24.96 5.35
C ASP A 401 2.18 -25.19 6.76
N GLU A 402 2.71 -24.13 7.38
CA GLU A 402 3.26 -24.12 8.74
C GLU A 402 2.59 -23.01 9.56
N GLU A 403 2.56 -23.18 10.89
CA GLU A 403 1.95 -22.23 11.82
C GLU A 403 2.99 -21.22 12.33
N PHE A 404 2.53 -20.04 12.75
CA PHE A 404 3.35 -19.05 13.42
C PHE A 404 3.91 -19.57 14.75
N ASP A 405 5.00 -18.98 15.22
CA ASP A 405 5.62 -19.34 16.48
C ASP A 405 4.90 -18.71 17.69
N ASN A 406 4.74 -19.47 18.77
CA ASN A 406 4.26 -18.95 20.03
C ASN A 406 5.39 -18.22 20.81
N PRO A 407 5.08 -17.22 21.66
CA PRO A 407 3.74 -16.81 22.11
C PRO A 407 3.07 -15.69 21.34
N LEU A 408 3.69 -15.14 20.28
CA LEU A 408 3.22 -13.97 19.54
C LEU A 408 2.66 -14.32 18.15
N GLY A 409 2.34 -15.60 17.92
CA GLY A 409 1.72 -16.08 16.68
C GLY A 409 0.19 -16.23 16.77
N ASP A 410 -0.36 -16.22 17.98
CA ASP A 410 -1.80 -16.36 18.20
C ASP A 410 -2.49 -14.99 18.11
N SER A 411 -3.57 -14.92 17.32
CA SER A 411 -4.33 -13.70 17.08
C SER A 411 -5.81 -13.99 16.82
N THR A 412 -6.61 -12.94 16.65
CA THR A 412 -8.04 -13.05 16.37
C THR A 412 -8.40 -12.61 14.95
N GLY A 413 -9.60 -12.97 14.48
CA GLY A 413 -10.12 -12.51 13.20
C GLY A 413 -10.26 -10.98 13.11
N ALA A 414 -10.47 -10.29 14.25
CA ALA A 414 -10.47 -8.83 14.30
C ALA A 414 -9.14 -8.23 13.82
N ALA A 415 -8.02 -8.84 14.13
CA ALA A 415 -6.70 -8.40 13.69
C ALA A 415 -6.48 -8.65 12.19
N VAL A 416 -6.95 -9.78 11.67
CA VAL A 416 -6.80 -10.14 10.25
C VAL A 416 -7.38 -9.07 9.32
N ILE A 417 -8.54 -8.50 9.67
CA ILE A 417 -9.22 -7.49 8.83
C ILE A 417 -8.56 -6.12 8.82
N PHE A 418 -7.55 -5.84 9.65
CA PHE A 418 -6.78 -4.59 9.63
C PHE A 418 -6.17 -4.25 8.26
N GLY A 419 -5.96 -5.25 7.43
CA GLY A 419 -5.45 -5.05 6.08
C GLY A 419 -6.40 -4.30 5.15
N ALA A 420 -7.70 -4.28 5.42
CA ALA A 420 -8.74 -3.62 4.63
C ALA A 420 -9.18 -2.30 5.27
N THR A 421 -9.63 -1.33 4.45
CA THR A 421 -10.24 -0.10 4.96
C THR A 421 -11.57 -0.41 5.65
N GLY A 422 -11.74 0.09 6.86
CA GLY A 422 -12.85 -0.21 7.77
C GLY A 422 -12.56 -1.36 8.72
N GLY A 423 -11.49 -2.13 8.49
CA GLY A 423 -11.16 -3.27 9.34
C GLY A 423 -10.70 -2.88 10.74
N VAL A 424 -9.94 -1.79 10.89
CA VAL A 424 -9.56 -1.26 12.21
C VAL A 424 -10.80 -0.76 12.95
N MET A 425 -11.65 0.01 12.27
CA MET A 425 -12.91 0.49 12.82
C MET A 425 -13.81 -0.66 13.27
N GLU A 426 -13.97 -1.67 12.43
CA GLU A 426 -14.78 -2.84 12.76
C GLU A 426 -14.22 -3.60 13.98
N ALA A 427 -12.91 -3.82 14.03
CA ALA A 427 -12.24 -4.44 15.17
C ALA A 427 -12.42 -3.62 16.48
N ALA A 428 -12.29 -2.28 16.37
CA ALA A 428 -12.53 -1.38 17.50
C ALA A 428 -13.99 -1.41 17.96
N LEU A 429 -14.96 -1.41 17.03
CA LEU A 429 -16.38 -1.51 17.36
C LEU A 429 -16.73 -2.83 18.03
N ARG A 430 -16.21 -3.96 17.55
CA ARG A 430 -16.39 -5.28 18.19
C ARG A 430 -15.96 -5.27 19.68
N THR A 431 -14.91 -4.52 20.02
CA THR A 431 -14.39 -4.43 21.39
C THR A 431 -15.09 -3.31 22.20
N ALA A 432 -15.20 -2.11 21.65
CA ALA A 432 -15.71 -0.94 22.37
C ALA A 432 -17.21 -1.08 22.71
N VAL A 433 -18.02 -1.61 21.78
CA VAL A 433 -19.46 -1.78 22.00
C VAL A 433 -19.71 -2.78 23.12
N GLU A 434 -19.02 -3.91 23.18
CA GLU A 434 -19.15 -4.88 24.28
C GLU A 434 -18.67 -4.30 25.61
N LYS A 435 -17.53 -3.61 25.63
CA LYS A 435 -17.04 -2.98 26.87
C LYS A 435 -17.99 -1.90 27.40
N LEU A 436 -18.63 -1.14 26.50
CA LEU A 436 -19.60 -0.10 26.90
C LEU A 436 -20.93 -0.67 27.30
N SER A 437 -21.47 -1.65 26.56
CA SER A 437 -22.80 -2.21 26.83
C SER A 437 -22.79 -3.20 28.00
N GLY A 438 -21.66 -3.88 28.24
CA GLY A 438 -21.58 -5.01 29.15
C GLY A 438 -22.32 -6.26 28.63
N GLU A 439 -22.77 -6.24 27.38
CA GLU A 439 -23.50 -7.35 26.74
C GLU A 439 -22.72 -7.87 25.55
N GLU A 440 -22.79 -9.19 25.31
CA GLU A 440 -22.19 -9.83 24.16
C GLU A 440 -22.88 -9.40 22.86
N LEU A 441 -22.07 -9.10 21.83
CA LEU A 441 -22.57 -8.70 20.51
C LEU A 441 -23.30 -9.85 19.82
N LYS A 442 -24.52 -9.59 19.37
CA LYS A 442 -25.33 -10.54 18.58
C LYS A 442 -24.80 -10.76 17.15
N SER A 443 -24.11 -9.78 16.60
CA SER A 443 -23.46 -9.84 15.30
C SER A 443 -22.11 -9.12 15.38
N LEU A 444 -21.09 -9.74 14.79
CA LEU A 444 -19.73 -9.19 14.70
C LEU A 444 -19.47 -8.46 13.38
N ASP A 445 -20.42 -8.48 12.45
CA ASP A 445 -20.25 -7.92 11.12
C ASP A 445 -20.86 -6.50 11.05
N PHE A 446 -19.99 -5.50 11.07
CA PHE A 446 -20.35 -4.09 10.92
C PHE A 446 -20.23 -3.68 9.44
N THR A 447 -21.23 -4.07 8.65
CA THR A 447 -21.19 -3.96 7.18
C THR A 447 -21.13 -2.53 6.65
N GLU A 448 -21.61 -1.56 7.43
CA GLU A 448 -21.64 -0.13 7.09
C GLU A 448 -20.24 0.47 6.96
N VAL A 449 -19.25 -0.09 7.69
CA VAL A 449 -17.86 0.36 7.63
C VAL A 449 -17.01 -0.43 6.63
N ARG A 450 -17.55 -1.50 6.01
CA ARG A 450 -16.88 -2.32 4.99
C ARG A 450 -16.94 -1.68 3.60
N GLY A 451 -16.17 -2.21 2.66
CA GLY A 451 -16.17 -1.81 1.25
C GLY A 451 -14.96 -0.96 0.86
N THR A 452 -14.84 -0.67 -0.44
CA THR A 452 -13.67 0.06 -1.02
C THR A 452 -13.93 1.55 -1.24
N GLU A 453 -15.04 2.09 -0.78
CA GLU A 453 -15.37 3.50 -0.83
C GLU A 453 -14.36 4.32 -0.01
N GLY A 454 -14.08 5.53 -0.48
CA GLY A 454 -13.05 6.38 0.12
C GLY A 454 -13.44 6.99 1.46
N ILE A 455 -14.72 7.26 1.68
CA ILE A 455 -15.31 7.77 2.92
C ILE A 455 -16.58 6.98 3.21
N LYS A 456 -16.71 6.47 4.43
CA LYS A 456 -17.89 5.77 4.93
C LYS A 456 -18.21 6.31 6.32
N GLU A 457 -19.48 6.54 6.59
CA GLU A 457 -19.96 7.10 7.85
C GLU A 457 -21.01 6.16 8.44
N ALA A 458 -20.97 5.96 9.75
CA ALA A 458 -21.94 5.15 10.47
C ALA A 458 -22.20 5.71 11.87
N SER A 459 -23.38 5.39 12.43
CA SER A 459 -23.76 5.73 13.79
C SER A 459 -24.27 4.50 14.52
N TYR A 460 -23.85 4.32 15.75
CA TYR A 460 -24.23 3.21 16.61
C TYR A 460 -24.73 3.74 17.96
N THR A 461 -25.86 3.22 18.44
CA THR A 461 -26.38 3.58 19.77
C THR A 461 -25.95 2.51 20.77
N VAL A 462 -25.17 2.92 21.77
CA VAL A 462 -24.68 2.05 22.86
C VAL A 462 -25.08 2.69 24.19
N ASN A 463 -25.87 2.00 25.01
CA ASN A 463 -26.36 2.49 26.30
C ASN A 463 -27.02 3.88 26.22
N GLY A 464 -27.76 4.18 25.14
CA GLY A 464 -28.41 5.46 24.91
C GLY A 464 -27.49 6.58 24.42
N MET A 465 -26.19 6.34 24.25
CA MET A 465 -25.24 7.25 23.66
C MET A 465 -25.11 6.95 22.16
N GLU A 466 -25.24 7.98 21.31
CA GLU A 466 -24.95 7.85 19.87
C GLU A 466 -23.44 8.02 19.63
N ILE A 467 -22.79 7.00 19.07
CA ILE A 467 -21.37 7.01 18.67
C ILE A 467 -21.32 7.12 17.15
N LYS A 468 -20.82 8.24 16.65
CA LYS A 468 -20.64 8.50 15.21
C LYS A 468 -19.21 8.22 14.81
N VAL A 469 -19.04 7.41 13.76
CA VAL A 469 -17.73 6.99 13.28
C VAL A 469 -17.56 7.31 11.80
N CYS A 470 -16.31 7.50 11.39
CA CYS A 470 -15.96 7.74 9.99
C CYS A 470 -14.76 6.87 9.60
N VAL A 471 -14.86 6.22 8.45
CA VAL A 471 -13.78 5.44 7.86
C VAL A 471 -13.29 6.11 6.59
N VAL A 472 -12.01 6.36 6.52
CA VAL A 472 -11.38 7.13 5.43
C VAL A 472 -10.21 6.36 4.83
N SER A 473 -10.18 6.24 3.51
CA SER A 473 -9.04 5.67 2.79
C SER A 473 -8.55 6.56 1.66
N GLY A 474 -7.22 6.73 1.59
CA GLY A 474 -6.57 7.67 0.69
C GLY A 474 -6.47 9.08 1.28
N LEU A 475 -5.31 9.72 1.09
CA LEU A 475 -5.00 11.00 1.75
C LEU A 475 -5.80 12.19 1.20
N ALA A 476 -6.29 12.15 -0.03
CA ALA A 476 -7.22 13.17 -0.53
C ALA A 476 -8.55 13.17 0.25
N ASN A 477 -9.06 11.99 0.57
CA ASN A 477 -10.25 11.84 1.42
C ASN A 477 -9.95 12.24 2.86
N ALA A 478 -8.76 11.88 3.38
CA ALA A 478 -8.30 12.32 4.69
C ALA A 478 -8.26 13.85 4.78
N ASN A 479 -7.74 14.53 3.74
CA ASN A 479 -7.76 15.99 3.67
C ASN A 479 -9.19 16.54 3.78
N THR A 480 -10.15 15.95 3.07
CA THR A 480 -11.56 16.40 3.12
C THR A 480 -12.15 16.30 4.53
N ILE A 481 -11.87 15.21 5.25
CA ILE A 481 -12.37 15.02 6.62
C ILE A 481 -11.61 15.92 7.59
N MET A 482 -10.28 16.06 7.46
CA MET A 482 -9.49 16.93 8.33
C MET A 482 -9.90 18.41 8.23
N GLU A 483 -10.28 18.88 7.04
CA GLU A 483 -10.85 20.24 6.89
C GLU A 483 -12.17 20.38 7.64
N LYS A 484 -13.02 19.34 7.67
CA LYS A 484 -14.26 19.36 8.49
C LYS A 484 -13.93 19.40 9.99
N VAL A 485 -12.96 18.60 10.46
CA VAL A 485 -12.51 18.59 11.86
C VAL A 485 -11.96 19.96 12.25
N LYS A 486 -11.06 20.52 11.45
CA LYS A 486 -10.43 21.82 11.67
C LYS A 486 -11.43 22.98 11.74
N ASN A 487 -12.48 22.92 10.92
CA ASN A 487 -13.52 23.95 10.85
C ASN A 487 -14.65 23.73 11.89
N GLY A 488 -14.55 22.71 12.75
CA GLY A 488 -15.57 22.39 13.76
C GLY A 488 -16.90 21.91 13.19
N THR A 489 -16.91 21.41 11.93
CA THR A 489 -18.11 20.89 11.25
C THR A 489 -18.18 19.37 11.22
N ALA A 490 -17.16 18.69 11.72
CA ALA A 490 -17.16 17.24 11.91
C ALA A 490 -17.90 16.88 13.19
N ASP A 491 -18.83 15.94 13.09
CA ASP A 491 -19.61 15.42 14.21
C ASP A 491 -19.32 13.92 14.38
N TYR A 492 -18.02 13.59 14.53
CA TYR A 492 -17.57 12.23 14.75
C TYR A 492 -16.90 12.08 16.11
N HIS A 493 -16.99 10.87 16.68
CA HIS A 493 -16.27 10.51 17.91
C HIS A 493 -14.99 9.79 17.60
N PHE A 494 -15.00 8.91 16.57
CA PHE A 494 -13.84 8.13 16.19
C PHE A 494 -13.68 8.07 14.66
N ILE A 495 -12.46 8.23 14.16
CA ILE A 495 -12.14 8.24 12.72
C ILE A 495 -11.00 7.25 12.45
N GLU A 496 -11.25 6.29 11.55
CA GLU A 496 -10.18 5.51 10.95
C GLU A 496 -9.62 6.23 9.73
N ILE A 497 -8.30 6.43 9.65
CA ILE A 497 -7.64 6.93 8.43
C ILE A 497 -6.57 5.96 7.95
N MET A 498 -6.82 5.36 6.77
CA MET A 498 -5.84 4.60 6.02
C MET A 498 -5.23 5.47 4.92
N GLY A 499 -3.90 5.68 4.92
CA GLY A 499 -3.21 6.51 3.93
C GLY A 499 -3.32 6.00 2.49
N CYS A 500 -3.49 4.70 2.30
CA CYS A 500 -3.62 4.08 0.97
C CYS A 500 -5.10 3.87 0.59
N PRO A 501 -5.50 4.13 -0.69
CA PRO A 501 -6.86 3.87 -1.15
C PRO A 501 -7.23 2.39 -1.01
N GLY A 502 -8.26 2.08 -0.22
CA GLY A 502 -8.72 0.71 0.06
C GLY A 502 -8.00 0.01 1.22
N GLY A 503 -7.04 0.67 1.88
CA GLY A 503 -6.30 0.12 3.02
C GLY A 503 -4.96 -0.52 2.64
N CYS A 504 -4.39 -1.29 3.56
CA CYS A 504 -3.07 -1.92 3.42
C CYS A 504 -3.00 -2.97 2.30
N VAL A 505 -4.13 -3.58 1.91
CA VAL A 505 -4.23 -4.47 0.74
C VAL A 505 -3.80 -3.79 -0.57
N ASN A 506 -3.77 -2.46 -0.61
CA ASN A 506 -3.31 -1.64 -1.74
C ASN A 506 -2.13 -0.73 -1.36
N GLY A 507 -1.35 -1.13 -0.39
CA GLY A 507 -0.19 -0.40 0.10
C GLY A 507 0.93 -0.26 -0.93
N GLY A 508 1.80 0.75 -0.74
CA GLY A 508 2.92 1.03 -1.65
C GLY A 508 3.97 -0.06 -1.76
N GLY A 509 3.98 -1.03 -0.81
CA GLY A 509 4.86 -2.20 -0.79
C GLY A 509 4.27 -3.48 -1.42
N GLN A 510 3.01 -3.45 -1.84
CA GLN A 510 2.30 -4.61 -2.40
C GLN A 510 2.79 -5.00 -3.80
N PRO A 511 2.54 -6.25 -4.25
CA PRO A 511 2.88 -6.68 -5.60
C PRO A 511 2.28 -5.77 -6.67
N ILE A 512 3.07 -5.47 -7.70
CA ILE A 512 2.67 -4.58 -8.79
C ILE A 512 2.01 -5.42 -9.88
N GLN A 513 0.72 -5.24 -10.06
CA GLN A 513 -0.03 -5.83 -11.14
C GLN A 513 0.06 -4.97 -12.41
N HIS A 514 0.16 -5.62 -13.56
CA HIS A 514 0.17 -4.97 -14.86
C HIS A 514 -1.07 -4.10 -15.09
N ALA A 515 -0.95 -3.00 -15.83
CA ALA A 515 -2.06 -2.07 -16.10
C ALA A 515 -3.28 -2.76 -16.73
N VAL A 516 -3.06 -3.78 -17.58
CA VAL A 516 -4.15 -4.58 -18.17
C VAL A 516 -5.03 -5.19 -17.09
N VAL A 517 -4.42 -5.78 -16.05
CA VAL A 517 -5.17 -6.36 -14.91
C VAL A 517 -5.84 -5.25 -14.09
N ARG A 518 -5.07 -4.23 -13.70
CA ARG A 518 -5.54 -3.14 -12.82
C ARG A 518 -6.72 -2.34 -13.38
N ASN A 519 -6.80 -2.20 -14.69
CA ASN A 519 -7.88 -1.46 -15.34
C ASN A 519 -9.24 -2.21 -15.32
N PHE A 520 -9.26 -3.52 -15.04
CA PHE A 520 -10.45 -4.37 -15.08
C PHE A 520 -10.78 -5.05 -13.75
N VAL A 521 -9.76 -5.30 -12.92
CA VAL A 521 -9.91 -6.01 -11.65
C VAL A 521 -9.75 -5.01 -10.51
N ASP A 522 -10.74 -4.93 -9.65
CA ASP A 522 -10.56 -4.22 -8.38
C ASP A 522 -9.73 -5.10 -7.44
N LEU A 523 -8.41 -4.84 -7.43
CA LEU A 523 -7.45 -5.55 -6.59
C LEU A 523 -7.79 -5.40 -5.10
N ARG A 524 -8.29 -4.22 -4.71
CA ARG A 524 -8.63 -3.88 -3.31
C ARG A 524 -9.76 -4.77 -2.83
N ALA A 525 -10.83 -4.84 -3.61
CA ALA A 525 -12.00 -5.66 -3.27
C ALA A 525 -11.64 -7.14 -3.16
N ARG A 526 -10.85 -7.68 -4.12
CA ARG A 526 -10.46 -9.09 -4.09
C ARG A 526 -9.57 -9.46 -2.91
N ARG A 527 -8.57 -8.64 -2.63
CA ARG A 527 -7.65 -8.87 -1.51
C ARG A 527 -8.35 -8.67 -0.16
N ALA A 528 -9.23 -7.65 -0.04
CA ALA A 528 -10.02 -7.44 1.18
C ALA A 528 -11.02 -8.58 1.43
N ALA A 529 -11.69 -9.09 0.39
CA ALA A 529 -12.61 -10.21 0.52
C ALA A 529 -11.91 -11.45 1.15
N ALA A 530 -10.68 -11.73 0.74
CA ALA A 530 -9.91 -12.84 1.29
C ALA A 530 -9.55 -12.65 2.78
N LEU A 531 -9.34 -11.42 3.25
CA LEU A 531 -9.13 -11.13 4.67
C LEU A 531 -10.42 -11.32 5.48
N TYR A 532 -11.56 -10.86 4.96
CA TYR A 532 -12.87 -11.08 5.62
C TYR A 532 -13.28 -12.55 5.64
N GLU A 533 -12.88 -13.32 4.62
CA GLU A 533 -13.07 -14.77 4.61
C GLU A 533 -12.22 -15.44 5.70
N ALA A 534 -10.94 -15.06 5.80
CA ALA A 534 -10.05 -15.54 6.85
C ALA A 534 -10.56 -15.18 8.26
N ASP A 535 -11.09 -13.96 8.50
CA ASP A 535 -11.72 -13.58 9.77
C ASP A 535 -12.89 -14.50 10.15
N LYS A 536 -13.74 -14.86 9.18
CA LYS A 536 -14.90 -15.73 9.43
C LYS A 536 -14.50 -17.13 9.89
N ASP A 537 -13.37 -17.63 9.40
CA ASP A 537 -12.86 -18.96 9.71
C ASP A 537 -12.10 -19.02 11.06
N MET A 538 -11.81 -17.85 11.68
CA MET A 538 -11.11 -17.79 12.96
C MET A 538 -12.03 -18.14 14.12
N PRO A 539 -11.55 -18.94 15.10
CA PRO A 539 -12.33 -19.33 16.28
C PRO A 539 -12.60 -18.14 17.22
N LEU A 540 -11.67 -17.18 17.29
CA LEU A 540 -11.81 -15.93 18.04
C LEU A 540 -11.85 -14.77 17.05
N ARG A 541 -12.84 -13.88 17.19
CA ARG A 541 -13.05 -12.77 16.26
C ARG A 541 -13.09 -11.39 16.95
N LYS A 542 -12.70 -11.31 18.21
CA LYS A 542 -12.66 -10.08 19.01
C LYS A 542 -11.30 -9.94 19.69
N SER A 543 -10.66 -8.80 19.54
CA SER A 543 -9.30 -8.55 20.03
C SER A 543 -9.17 -8.71 21.55
N HIS A 544 -10.16 -8.30 22.32
CA HIS A 544 -10.16 -8.42 23.78
C HIS A 544 -10.34 -9.87 24.31
N GLU A 545 -10.67 -10.81 23.42
CA GLU A 545 -10.72 -12.24 23.74
C GLU A 545 -9.38 -12.95 23.54
N SER A 546 -8.39 -12.32 22.89
CA SER A 546 -7.07 -12.89 22.65
C SER A 546 -6.38 -13.30 23.95
N GLU A 547 -6.14 -14.59 24.11
CA GLU A 547 -5.45 -15.14 25.30
C GLU A 547 -3.97 -14.71 25.35
N ALA A 548 -3.33 -14.52 24.20
CA ALA A 548 -1.96 -14.03 24.11
C ALA A 548 -1.86 -12.58 24.62
N VAL A 549 -2.81 -11.72 24.26
CA VAL A 549 -2.88 -10.33 24.74
C VAL A 549 -3.18 -10.29 26.24
N LYS A 550 -4.16 -11.06 26.72
CA LYS A 550 -4.48 -11.15 28.16
C LYS A 550 -3.27 -11.58 28.98
N ARG A 551 -2.53 -12.58 28.50
CA ARG A 551 -1.30 -13.06 29.16
C ARG A 551 -0.23 -11.96 29.22
N LEU A 552 -0.02 -11.22 28.15
CA LEU A 552 0.93 -10.10 28.12
C LEU A 552 0.59 -9.05 29.17
N TYR A 553 -0.69 -8.68 29.32
CA TYR A 553 -1.12 -7.76 30.38
C TYR A 553 -0.87 -8.35 31.77
N ALA A 554 -1.27 -9.58 32.01
CA ALA A 554 -1.12 -10.22 33.32
C ALA A 554 0.34 -10.40 33.73
N GLU A 555 1.24 -10.71 32.80
CA GLU A 555 2.65 -11.00 33.09
C GLU A 555 3.54 -9.73 33.09
N PHE A 556 3.20 -8.66 32.32
CA PHE A 556 4.14 -7.58 32.07
C PHE A 556 3.56 -6.18 32.04
N LEU A 557 2.44 -5.95 31.34
CA LEU A 557 1.92 -4.57 31.14
C LEU A 557 1.00 -4.11 32.27
N GLY A 558 0.39 -5.01 33.04
CA GLY A 558 -0.60 -4.72 34.07
C GLY A 558 -2.01 -4.60 33.48
N GLU A 559 -2.52 -3.39 33.31
CA GLU A 559 -3.84 -3.11 32.73
C GLU A 559 -3.71 -2.21 31.50
N PRO A 560 -4.69 -2.23 30.57
CA PRO A 560 -4.72 -1.28 29.46
C PRO A 560 -4.68 0.17 29.97
N GLY A 561 -3.80 1.01 29.37
CA GLY A 561 -3.55 2.37 29.81
C GLY A 561 -2.73 2.49 31.10
N SER A 562 -2.14 1.43 31.64
CA SER A 562 -1.23 1.49 32.79
C SER A 562 0.02 2.29 32.45
N HIS A 563 0.78 2.72 33.47
CA HIS A 563 2.06 3.41 33.26
C HIS A 563 3.02 2.58 32.40
N LYS A 564 3.10 1.27 32.64
CA LYS A 564 3.94 0.35 31.89
C LYS A 564 3.47 0.20 30.42
N ALA A 565 2.16 0.11 30.20
CA ALA A 565 1.60 0.09 28.85
C ALA A 565 1.95 1.40 28.09
N HIS A 566 1.85 2.55 28.75
CA HIS A 566 2.25 3.82 28.16
C HIS A 566 3.74 3.88 27.80
N GLU A 567 4.64 3.40 28.65
CA GLU A 567 6.08 3.35 28.34
C GLU A 567 6.38 2.49 27.12
N VAL A 568 5.72 1.36 26.96
CA VAL A 568 6.05 0.36 25.93
C VAL A 568 5.28 0.58 24.65
N LEU A 569 3.97 0.91 24.73
CA LEU A 569 3.02 0.82 23.62
C LEU A 569 2.59 2.19 23.06
N HIS A 570 2.95 3.31 23.70
CA HIS A 570 2.55 4.63 23.26
C HIS A 570 3.72 5.43 22.66
N THR A 571 3.39 6.47 21.90
CA THR A 571 4.33 7.35 21.20
C THR A 571 3.79 8.77 21.14
N SER A 572 4.59 9.69 20.60
CA SER A 572 4.22 11.07 20.36
C SER A 572 4.49 11.48 18.90
N TYR A 573 3.91 12.59 18.49
CA TYR A 573 3.99 13.11 17.14
C TYR A 573 4.63 14.50 17.15
N VAL A 574 5.27 14.88 16.03
CA VAL A 574 5.98 16.15 15.91
C VAL A 574 5.60 16.88 14.64
N ALA A 575 5.40 18.20 14.74
CA ALA A 575 5.18 19.03 13.57
C ALA A 575 6.40 18.98 12.63
N ARG A 576 6.17 18.78 11.34
CA ARG A 576 7.23 18.72 10.32
C ARG A 576 7.06 19.84 9.30
N PRO A 577 8.15 20.52 8.89
CA PRO A 577 8.07 21.52 7.83
C PRO A 577 7.75 20.84 6.49
N LYS A 578 7.04 21.57 5.60
CA LYS A 578 6.77 21.08 4.25
C LYS A 578 8.02 21.06 3.36
N TYR A 579 8.98 21.91 3.67
CA TYR A 579 10.29 22.03 2.99
C TYR A 579 11.39 22.20 4.03
N LYS A 580 12.52 21.54 3.79
CA LYS A 580 13.76 21.71 4.55
C LYS A 580 14.71 22.65 3.82
#